data_a826983c24d368adc4d3cdda71709d20
#
_entry.id   a826983c24d368adc4d3cdda71709d20
#
_cell.length_a   1.000
_cell.length_b   1.000
_cell.length_c   1.000
_cell.angle_alpha   90.00
_cell.angle_beta   90.00
_cell.angle_gamma   90.00
#
_symmetry.space_group_name_H-M   'P 1'
#
loop_
_entity.id
_entity.type
_entity.pdbx_description
1 polymer ?
#
loop_
_entity_poly.entity_id
_entity_poly.type
_entity_poly.pdbx_seq_one_letter_code
_entity_poly.pdbx_strand_id
1 'polypeptide(L)'
;MNHNTPLFPRPLRHLADGPRRVLTAAQLRAHGVSAAEADERCRPGGSWQQFLPGVYLLHPGPPTGEERLHAVLVYAARESAPHTAPGVPVQPTAGEPHRPVYAEALITGLAALTLHGFRAAPALPSLERIDVLVPRLRRVRSAGPARIVRTAALPAPETVTGLPVAPVPRALADAVAELADGEAVRRLLTEAVRGGHCEPAAVVKELTQARLLGRAHVVDAVNSLLAEGRALAETRLYRMVREYGLPEPVWNVDLRLPGGPHLGGVDAYWPEQAVAVELDTRAHRPGDRPEDEAEWSEYTRKREHLERLGITVVHITPRRLRDTMDQQATVIRTALMAADDRDPAPYVVVLPR
;
A
#
# COMPACT_ATOMS: atom_id res chain seq x y z
N MET A 1 42.72 33.80 36.42
CA MET A 1 42.08 32.83 37.32
C MET A 1 40.86 32.28 36.58
N ASN A 2 41.00 31.12 35.91
CA ASN A 2 39.92 30.49 35.19
C ASN A 2 39.19 29.51 36.14
N HIS A 3 38.04 29.89 36.59
CA HIS A 3 37.14 29.01 37.31
C HIS A 3 36.42 28.09 36.30
N ASN A 4 37.02 26.93 36.11
CA ASN A 4 36.35 25.85 35.40
C ASN A 4 35.43 25.13 36.45
N THR A 5 34.20 25.63 36.60
CA THR A 5 33.18 24.98 37.39
C THR A 5 32.78 23.69 36.69
N PRO A 6 32.93 22.50 37.30
CA PRO A 6 32.45 21.26 36.69
C PRO A 6 30.93 21.37 36.56
N LEU A 7 30.46 21.37 35.33
CA LEU A 7 29.03 21.22 35.03
C LEU A 7 28.58 19.88 35.63
N PHE A 8 27.82 19.94 36.71
CA PHE A 8 27.13 18.78 37.25
C PHE A 8 26.38 18.10 36.12
N PRO A 9 26.56 16.79 35.89
CA PRO A 9 25.80 16.11 34.88
C PRO A 9 24.32 16.28 35.19
N ARG A 10 23.58 16.92 34.29
CA ARG A 10 22.12 17.04 34.41
C ARG A 10 21.57 15.64 34.61
N PRO A 11 20.72 15.43 35.61
CA PRO A 11 20.16 14.11 35.85
C PRO A 11 19.43 13.65 34.59
N LEU A 12 19.88 12.52 34.00
CA LEU A 12 19.38 11.99 32.71
C LEU A 12 17.90 11.58 32.76
N ARG A 13 17.22 11.79 33.88
CA ARG A 13 15.78 11.56 34.06
C ARG A 13 14.96 12.31 33.02
N HIS A 14 15.34 13.52 32.63
CA HIS A 14 14.63 14.28 31.61
C HIS A 14 14.60 13.62 30.21
N LEU A 15 15.54 12.72 29.93
CA LEU A 15 15.53 11.92 28.69
C LEU A 15 14.49 10.81 28.75
N ALA A 16 14.25 10.23 29.93
CA ALA A 16 13.26 9.19 30.13
C ALA A 16 11.82 9.72 30.24
N ASP A 17 11.67 10.99 30.64
CA ASP A 17 10.38 11.68 30.76
C ASP A 17 9.90 12.30 29.44
N GLY A 18 10.72 12.28 28.39
CA GLY A 18 10.37 12.77 27.07
C GLY A 18 9.37 11.85 26.34
N PRO A 19 8.66 12.36 25.32
CA PRO A 19 7.67 11.61 24.56
C PRO A 19 8.27 10.42 23.81
N ARG A 20 9.60 10.33 23.71
CA ARG A 20 10.33 9.26 23.02
C ARG A 20 11.37 8.66 23.96
N ARG A 21 11.03 7.53 24.57
CA ARG A 21 11.93 6.77 25.45
C ARG A 21 12.92 5.88 24.68
N VAL A 22 13.07 6.09 23.37
CA VAL A 22 13.95 5.31 22.50
C VAL A 22 14.99 6.24 21.91
N LEU A 23 16.27 5.98 22.17
CA LEU A 23 17.37 6.78 21.65
C LEU A 23 18.45 5.88 21.02
N THR A 24 19.08 6.39 19.97
CA THR A 24 20.29 5.77 19.38
C THR A 24 21.52 6.14 20.19
N ALA A 25 22.59 5.35 20.04
CA ALA A 25 23.91 5.67 20.63
C ALA A 25 24.43 7.05 20.19
N ALA A 26 24.11 7.51 18.97
CA ALA A 26 24.49 8.84 18.49
C ALA A 26 23.72 9.93 19.23
N GLN A 27 22.42 9.74 19.44
CA GLN A 27 21.60 10.69 20.21
C GLN A 27 22.02 10.73 21.68
N LEU A 28 22.31 9.58 22.30
CA LEU A 28 22.84 9.52 23.68
C LEU A 28 24.14 10.31 23.80
N ARG A 29 25.08 10.14 22.87
CA ARG A 29 26.33 10.93 22.83
C ARG A 29 26.08 12.41 22.67
N ALA A 30 25.12 12.81 21.85
CA ALA A 30 24.73 14.22 21.70
C ALA A 30 24.18 14.82 23.00
N HIS A 31 23.61 13.96 23.88
CA HIS A 31 23.16 14.33 25.22
C HIS A 31 24.26 14.18 26.31
N GLY A 32 25.51 13.91 25.91
CA GLY A 32 26.65 13.78 26.84
C GLY A 32 26.77 12.42 27.50
N VAL A 33 25.98 11.41 27.07
CA VAL A 33 26.07 10.03 27.62
C VAL A 33 27.13 9.25 26.88
N SER A 34 28.15 8.77 27.60
CA SER A 34 29.19 7.91 27.02
C SER A 34 28.67 6.49 26.75
N ALA A 35 29.36 5.74 25.88
CA ALA A 35 29.01 4.35 25.63
C ALA A 35 29.14 3.48 26.92
N ALA A 36 30.19 3.71 27.72
CA ALA A 36 30.39 3.00 28.98
C ALA A 36 29.27 3.26 29.99
N GLU A 37 28.75 4.51 30.03
CA GLU A 37 27.62 4.87 30.88
C GLU A 37 26.32 4.23 30.38
N ALA A 38 26.09 4.20 29.07
CA ALA A 38 24.94 3.51 28.51
C ALA A 38 24.96 2.01 28.78
N ASP A 39 26.14 1.37 28.64
CA ASP A 39 26.33 -0.05 28.93
C ASP A 39 26.11 -0.36 30.41
N GLU A 40 26.61 0.51 31.32
CA GLU A 40 26.39 0.36 32.77
C GLU A 40 24.90 0.39 33.11
N ARG A 41 24.14 1.30 32.49
CA ARG A 41 22.70 1.41 32.72
C ARG A 41 21.88 0.26 32.14
N CYS A 42 22.42 -0.48 31.17
CA CYS A 42 21.80 -1.65 30.56
C CYS A 42 22.18 -2.98 31.23
N ARG A 43 22.98 -2.96 32.30
CA ARG A 43 23.31 -4.18 33.07
C ARG A 43 22.06 -4.79 33.72
N PRO A 44 22.06 -6.08 34.03
CA PRO A 44 20.95 -6.70 34.76
C PRO A 44 20.61 -5.90 36.05
N GLY A 45 19.34 -5.50 36.17
CA GLY A 45 18.87 -4.60 37.22
C GLY A 45 19.06 -3.10 36.94
N GLY A 46 19.65 -2.72 35.84
CA GLY A 46 19.82 -1.33 35.41
C GLY A 46 18.51 -0.66 35.00
N SER A 47 18.58 0.66 34.82
CA SER A 47 17.39 1.50 34.50
C SER A 47 17.06 1.53 33.00
N TRP A 48 17.92 1.03 32.13
CA TRP A 48 17.75 1.01 30.66
C TRP A 48 17.90 -0.40 30.11
N GLN A 49 17.55 -0.56 28.82
CA GLN A 49 17.82 -1.79 28.09
C GLN A 49 18.28 -1.47 26.66
N GLN A 50 19.24 -2.24 26.15
CA GLN A 50 19.63 -2.22 24.76
C GLN A 50 18.67 -3.12 23.98
N PHE A 51 17.73 -2.50 23.24
CA PHE A 51 16.71 -3.23 22.49
C PHE A 51 17.19 -3.76 21.14
N LEU A 52 18.01 -2.95 20.46
CA LEU A 52 18.69 -3.31 19.21
C LEU A 52 20.15 -2.81 19.29
N PRO A 53 21.07 -3.36 18.49
CA PRO A 53 22.46 -2.87 18.49
C PRO A 53 22.51 -1.35 18.28
N GLY A 54 22.95 -0.61 19.31
CA GLY A 54 23.03 0.85 19.31
C GLY A 54 21.70 1.60 19.41
N VAL A 55 20.63 0.92 19.83
CA VAL A 55 19.32 1.52 20.15
C VAL A 55 18.90 1.11 21.56
N TYR A 56 18.57 2.08 22.37
CA TYR A 56 18.33 1.94 23.81
C TYR A 56 16.91 2.38 24.15
N LEU A 57 16.26 1.61 25.03
CA LEU A 57 15.05 2.02 25.73
C LEU A 57 15.42 2.55 27.10
N LEU A 58 14.93 3.74 27.44
CA LEU A 58 15.30 4.43 28.68
C LEU A 58 14.49 3.98 29.89
N HIS A 59 14.05 2.74 29.90
CA HIS A 59 13.34 2.08 30.98
C HIS A 59 13.61 0.58 30.99
N PRO A 60 13.45 -0.13 32.12
CA PRO A 60 13.71 -1.56 32.24
C PRO A 60 12.51 -2.44 31.89
N GLY A 61 11.31 -1.85 31.70
CA GLY A 61 10.08 -2.57 31.42
C GLY A 61 9.98 -3.07 29.97
N PRO A 62 8.96 -3.91 29.66
CA PRO A 62 8.74 -4.38 28.31
C PRO A 62 8.44 -3.19 27.37
N PRO A 63 8.95 -3.23 26.12
CA PRO A 63 8.70 -2.18 25.15
C PRO A 63 7.23 -2.16 24.70
N THR A 64 6.65 -0.98 24.56
CA THR A 64 5.34 -0.79 23.94
C THR A 64 5.41 -1.06 22.44
N GLY A 65 4.27 -1.26 21.78
CA GLY A 65 4.21 -1.41 20.32
C GLY A 65 4.81 -0.21 19.59
N GLU A 66 4.54 1.00 20.07
CA GLU A 66 5.08 2.24 19.49
C GLU A 66 6.61 2.34 19.66
N GLU A 67 7.12 2.04 20.84
CA GLU A 67 8.56 2.00 21.11
C GLU A 67 9.28 0.98 20.23
N ARG A 68 8.66 -0.20 20.00
CA ARG A 68 9.20 -1.22 19.09
C ARG A 68 9.30 -0.70 17.67
N LEU A 69 8.23 -0.08 17.15
CA LEU A 69 8.19 0.50 15.81
C LEU A 69 9.23 1.61 15.65
N HIS A 70 9.30 2.52 16.62
CA HIS A 70 10.28 3.59 16.59
C HIS A 70 11.72 3.03 16.65
N ALA A 71 11.98 2.08 17.53
CA ALA A 71 13.31 1.45 17.68
C ALA A 71 13.79 0.78 16.38
N VAL A 72 12.92 0.04 15.68
CA VAL A 72 13.31 -0.61 14.43
C VAL A 72 13.53 0.39 13.30
N LEU A 73 12.77 1.50 13.25
CA LEU A 73 12.96 2.57 12.28
C LEU A 73 14.29 3.30 12.48
N VAL A 74 14.59 3.75 13.70
CA VAL A 74 15.87 4.44 13.98
C VAL A 74 17.07 3.51 13.83
N TYR A 75 16.90 2.21 14.11
CA TYR A 75 17.89 1.20 13.83
C TYR A 75 18.19 1.06 12.33
N ALA A 76 17.14 1.01 11.51
CA ALA A 76 17.27 0.88 10.06
C ALA A 76 17.79 2.17 9.39
N ALA A 77 17.45 3.32 9.97
CA ALA A 77 17.89 4.63 9.51
C ALA A 77 19.35 4.96 9.81
N ARG A 78 19.97 4.23 10.76
CA ARG A 78 21.36 4.48 11.13
C ARG A 78 22.31 4.39 9.94
N GLU A 79 23.24 5.29 9.84
CA GLU A 79 24.35 5.19 8.88
C GLU A 79 25.23 3.99 9.23
N SER A 80 25.64 3.22 8.22
CA SER A 80 26.86 2.42 8.36
C SER A 80 27.98 3.42 8.56
N ALA A 81 28.67 3.35 9.70
CA ALA A 81 29.81 4.20 9.97
C ALA A 81 30.69 4.20 8.70
N PRO A 82 31.03 5.37 8.14
CA PRO A 82 32.01 5.41 7.08
C PRO A 82 33.27 4.73 7.64
N HIS A 83 33.91 3.88 6.84
CA HIS A 83 35.27 3.42 7.10
C HIS A 83 36.19 4.65 6.94
N THR A 84 36.12 5.56 7.89
CA THR A 84 37.10 6.62 8.03
C THR A 84 38.35 5.99 8.61
N ALA A 85 39.42 6.04 7.86
CA ALA A 85 40.74 5.76 8.38
C ALA A 85 40.93 6.58 9.67
N PRO A 86 41.55 6.05 10.71
CA PRO A 86 41.74 6.75 11.97
C PRO A 86 42.58 8.03 11.72
N GLY A 87 42.01 9.21 11.95
CA GLY A 87 42.79 10.42 12.01
C GLY A 87 42.22 11.71 11.41
N VAL A 88 41.01 11.71 10.82
CA VAL A 88 40.43 12.98 10.31
C VAL A 88 39.17 13.33 11.11
N PRO A 89 39.18 14.41 11.93
CA PRO A 89 37.96 14.91 12.56
C PRO A 89 37.08 15.56 11.50
N VAL A 90 35.96 14.91 11.16
CA VAL A 90 34.92 15.54 10.34
C VAL A 90 34.17 16.53 11.23
N GLN A 91 34.42 17.83 11.01
CA GLN A 91 33.62 18.88 11.60
C GLN A 91 32.23 18.87 10.96
N PRO A 92 31.13 18.97 11.74
CA PRO A 92 29.80 19.14 11.17
C PRO A 92 29.76 20.50 10.48
N THR A 93 29.56 20.51 9.17
CA THR A 93 29.27 21.72 8.39
C THR A 93 27.91 22.27 8.79
N ALA A 94 27.88 23.46 9.36
CA ALA A 94 26.66 24.22 9.64
C ALA A 94 25.94 24.51 8.30
N GLY A 95 24.80 23.81 8.06
CA GLY A 95 23.99 24.04 6.86
C GLY A 95 23.39 22.79 6.22
N GLU A 96 23.61 21.58 6.76
CA GLU A 96 22.91 20.41 6.24
C GLU A 96 21.39 20.48 6.55
N PRO A 97 20.52 20.28 5.54
CA PRO A 97 19.08 20.22 5.77
C PRO A 97 18.76 19.14 6.80
N HIS A 98 17.87 19.42 7.73
CA HIS A 98 17.41 18.52 8.79
C HIS A 98 17.06 17.15 8.15
N ARG A 99 17.96 16.20 8.30
CA ARG A 99 17.76 14.83 7.79
C ARG A 99 16.58 14.23 8.55
N PRO A 100 15.56 13.68 7.87
CA PRO A 100 14.41 13.14 8.56
C PRO A 100 14.85 12.04 9.53
N VAL A 101 14.25 12.00 10.70
CA VAL A 101 14.61 11.10 11.83
C VAL A 101 14.73 9.63 11.41
N TYR A 102 13.93 9.23 10.44
CA TYR A 102 13.87 7.85 9.94
C TYR A 102 14.60 7.65 8.59
N ALA A 103 15.20 8.71 8.04
CA ALA A 103 15.81 8.68 6.71
C ALA A 103 14.87 8.02 5.67
N GLU A 104 15.36 6.99 4.96
CA GLU A 104 14.60 6.26 3.94
C GLU A 104 14.12 4.89 4.47
N ALA A 105 13.79 4.75 5.75
CA ALA A 105 13.30 3.53 6.35
C ALA A 105 11.77 3.61 6.52
N LEU A 106 11.03 2.59 6.09
CA LEU A 106 9.56 2.51 6.17
C LEU A 106 9.16 1.21 6.89
N ILE A 107 8.17 1.28 7.77
CA ILE A 107 7.52 0.06 8.26
C ILE A 107 6.79 -0.61 7.10
N THR A 108 6.90 -1.92 6.95
CA THR A 108 6.22 -2.70 5.91
C THR A 108 5.66 -4.02 6.45
N GLY A 109 5.10 -4.86 5.58
CA GLY A 109 4.56 -6.16 5.96
C GLY A 109 3.40 -6.08 6.95
N LEU A 110 3.27 -7.10 7.81
CA LEU A 110 2.15 -7.21 8.76
C LEU A 110 2.05 -6.02 9.71
N ALA A 111 3.18 -5.46 10.17
CA ALA A 111 3.17 -4.30 11.05
C ALA A 111 2.59 -3.05 10.37
N ALA A 112 2.91 -2.84 9.08
CA ALA A 112 2.32 -1.77 8.28
C ALA A 112 0.81 -1.96 8.10
N LEU A 113 0.37 -3.18 7.78
CA LEU A 113 -1.05 -3.49 7.63
C LEU A 113 -1.84 -3.24 8.92
N THR A 114 -1.26 -3.61 10.08
CA THR A 114 -1.87 -3.30 11.38
C THR A 114 -2.01 -1.78 11.59
N LEU A 115 -0.99 -1.00 11.22
CA LEU A 115 -1.04 0.47 11.29
C LEU A 115 -2.08 1.06 10.34
N HIS A 116 -2.27 0.47 9.16
CA HIS A 116 -3.33 0.82 8.21
C HIS A 116 -4.74 0.38 8.65
N GLY A 117 -4.87 -0.27 9.81
CA GLY A 117 -6.15 -0.65 10.39
C GLY A 117 -6.71 -2.01 9.94
N PHE A 118 -5.88 -2.88 9.37
CA PHE A 118 -6.28 -4.24 8.98
C PHE A 118 -6.59 -5.09 10.20
N ARG A 119 -7.78 -5.67 10.25
CA ARG A 119 -8.22 -6.59 11.30
C ARG A 119 -7.67 -8.01 11.12
N ALA A 120 -7.43 -8.40 9.87
CA ALA A 120 -6.81 -9.68 9.56
C ALA A 120 -5.31 -9.72 9.88
N ALA A 121 -4.67 -8.56 10.09
CA ALA A 121 -3.30 -8.48 10.54
C ALA A 121 -3.21 -8.70 12.06
N PRO A 122 -2.15 -9.39 12.55
CA PRO A 122 -1.94 -9.59 13.98
C PRO A 122 -1.71 -8.27 14.71
N ALA A 123 -2.11 -8.17 15.97
CA ALA A 123 -1.84 -6.99 16.79
C ALA A 123 -0.33 -6.74 16.95
N LEU A 124 0.11 -5.46 16.98
CA LEU A 124 1.54 -5.11 17.07
C LEU A 124 2.30 -5.80 18.22
N PRO A 125 1.74 -5.97 19.43
CA PRO A 125 2.45 -6.68 20.50
C PRO A 125 2.72 -8.15 20.20
N SER A 126 1.86 -8.81 19.40
CA SER A 126 2.00 -10.24 19.06
C SER A 126 2.99 -10.50 17.92
N LEU A 127 3.45 -9.46 17.22
CA LEU A 127 4.43 -9.59 16.16
C LEU A 127 5.83 -9.81 16.76
N GLU A 128 6.41 -10.97 16.54
CA GLU A 128 7.80 -11.24 16.95
C GLU A 128 8.79 -10.39 16.14
N ARG A 129 8.50 -10.18 14.86
CA ARG A 129 9.33 -9.42 13.92
C ARG A 129 8.56 -8.25 13.33
N ILE A 130 9.26 -7.16 13.09
CA ILE A 130 8.77 -5.96 12.43
C ILE A 130 9.63 -5.74 11.19
N ASP A 131 8.96 -5.70 10.05
CA ASP A 131 9.60 -5.53 8.75
C ASP A 131 9.84 -4.06 8.48
N VAL A 132 11.08 -3.75 8.10
CA VAL A 132 11.49 -2.40 7.74
C VAL A 132 12.05 -2.41 6.32
N LEU A 133 11.39 -1.69 5.44
CA LEU A 133 11.77 -1.51 4.05
C LEU A 133 12.85 -0.44 3.96
N VAL A 134 13.93 -0.75 3.26
CA VAL A 134 15.06 0.17 3.06
C VAL A 134 15.59 0.09 1.62
N PRO A 135 16.26 1.12 1.10
CA PRO A 135 16.96 1.06 -0.18
C PRO A 135 17.96 -0.09 -0.24
N ARG A 136 18.11 -0.69 -1.43
CA ARG A 136 19.00 -1.85 -1.65
C ARG A 136 20.45 -1.62 -1.21
N LEU A 137 20.92 -0.38 -1.30
CA LEU A 137 22.29 0.00 -0.95
C LEU A 137 22.54 0.12 0.56
N ARG A 138 21.51 0.09 1.39
CA ARG A 138 21.66 0.13 2.86
C ARG A 138 22.34 -1.11 3.39
N ARG A 139 23.43 -0.93 4.12
CA ARG A 139 24.24 -2.02 4.70
C ARG A 139 23.84 -2.39 6.14
N VAL A 140 22.55 -2.23 6.49
CA VAL A 140 22.01 -2.63 7.78
C VAL A 140 21.57 -4.09 7.72
N ARG A 141 21.90 -4.89 8.75
CA ARG A 141 21.48 -6.29 8.87
C ARG A 141 20.27 -6.39 9.78
N SER A 142 19.46 -7.43 9.58
CA SER A 142 18.38 -7.77 10.53
C SER A 142 18.99 -8.11 11.89
N ALA A 143 18.34 -7.66 12.96
CA ALA A 143 18.75 -7.93 14.34
C ALA A 143 17.54 -7.87 15.27
N GLY A 144 17.48 -8.74 16.26
CA GLY A 144 16.35 -8.83 17.19
C GLY A 144 15.00 -8.84 16.45
N PRO A 145 14.05 -8.00 16.83
CA PRO A 145 12.75 -7.93 16.15
C PRO A 145 12.79 -7.19 14.80
N ALA A 146 13.88 -6.50 14.44
CA ALA A 146 13.99 -5.77 13.19
C ALA A 146 14.37 -6.69 12.02
N ARG A 147 13.49 -6.91 11.07
CA ARG A 147 13.77 -7.58 9.80
C ARG A 147 13.95 -6.55 8.69
N ILE A 148 15.11 -6.54 8.05
CA ILE A 148 15.43 -5.57 6.99
C ILE A 148 15.04 -6.15 5.62
N VAL A 149 14.06 -5.51 4.99
CA VAL A 149 13.61 -5.80 3.63
C VAL A 149 14.22 -4.76 2.69
N ARG A 150 14.88 -5.22 1.62
CA ARG A 150 15.56 -4.33 0.67
C ARG A 150 14.79 -4.20 -0.62
N THR A 151 14.69 -2.97 -1.12
CA THR A 151 14.05 -2.68 -2.41
C THR A 151 14.95 -1.85 -3.32
N ALA A 152 14.84 -2.08 -4.62
CA ALA A 152 15.50 -1.26 -5.64
C ALA A 152 14.82 0.10 -5.78
N ALA A 153 13.49 0.14 -5.63
CA ALA A 153 12.69 1.36 -5.67
C ALA A 153 11.88 1.46 -4.38
N LEU A 154 12.18 2.49 -3.58
CA LEU A 154 11.45 2.77 -2.37
C LEU A 154 10.14 3.47 -2.75
N PRO A 155 8.97 2.99 -2.30
CA PRO A 155 7.71 3.69 -2.55
C PRO A 155 7.66 5.01 -1.78
N ALA A 156 6.81 5.94 -2.21
CA ALA A 156 6.49 7.12 -1.43
C ALA A 156 5.89 6.69 -0.08
N PRO A 157 6.39 7.19 1.05
CA PRO A 157 5.88 6.80 2.36
C PRO A 157 4.50 7.41 2.62
N GLU A 158 3.65 6.66 3.30
CA GLU A 158 2.46 7.18 3.94
C GLU A 158 2.79 7.46 5.42
N THR A 159 2.22 8.54 5.96
CA THR A 159 2.41 8.86 7.39
C THR A 159 1.22 8.33 8.18
N VAL A 160 1.45 7.31 8.99
CA VAL A 160 0.44 6.72 9.87
C VAL A 160 0.90 6.89 11.32
N THR A 161 0.12 7.54 12.16
CA THR A 161 0.47 7.85 13.56
C THR A 161 1.85 8.52 13.72
N GLY A 162 2.28 9.33 12.74
CA GLY A 162 3.57 10.02 12.74
C GLY A 162 4.77 9.13 12.35
N LEU A 163 4.53 7.90 11.90
CA LEU A 163 5.57 6.97 11.43
C LEU A 163 5.52 6.83 9.90
N PRO A 164 6.66 6.67 9.23
CA PRO A 164 6.72 6.37 7.80
C PRO A 164 6.39 4.90 7.56
N VAL A 165 5.32 4.66 6.79
CA VAL A 165 4.77 3.34 6.51
C VAL A 165 4.71 3.13 5.00
N ALA A 166 4.97 1.91 4.55
CA ALA A 166 4.80 1.55 3.15
C ALA A 166 3.31 1.60 2.77
N PRO A 167 2.97 2.03 1.53
CA PRO A 167 1.60 1.98 1.02
C PRO A 167 1.03 0.57 1.09
N VAL A 168 -0.29 0.47 1.28
CA VAL A 168 -0.98 -0.81 1.48
C VAL A 168 -0.63 -1.89 0.45
N PRO A 169 -0.59 -1.62 -0.89
CA PRO A 169 -0.25 -2.66 -1.86
C PRO A 169 1.15 -3.23 -1.64
N ARG A 170 2.12 -2.37 -1.32
CA ARG A 170 3.49 -2.79 -1.03
C ARG A 170 3.58 -3.57 0.28
N ALA A 171 2.94 -3.10 1.33
CA ALA A 171 2.90 -3.78 2.62
C ALA A 171 2.27 -5.18 2.51
N LEU A 172 1.22 -5.33 1.68
CA LEU A 172 0.61 -6.62 1.37
C LEU A 172 1.60 -7.57 0.67
N ALA A 173 2.32 -7.09 -0.35
CA ALA A 173 3.29 -7.92 -1.05
C ALA A 173 4.40 -8.41 -0.12
N ASP A 174 4.93 -7.55 0.75
CA ASP A 174 5.95 -7.90 1.73
C ASP A 174 5.41 -8.88 2.81
N ALA A 175 4.15 -8.73 3.23
CA ALA A 175 3.49 -9.68 4.15
C ALA A 175 3.27 -11.05 3.49
N VAL A 176 2.72 -11.07 2.28
CA VAL A 176 2.45 -12.30 1.50
C VAL A 176 3.74 -13.06 1.20
N ALA A 177 4.86 -12.38 1.02
CA ALA A 177 6.16 -13.02 0.80
C ALA A 177 6.55 -13.96 1.94
N GLU A 178 6.14 -13.67 3.17
CA GLU A 178 6.48 -14.42 4.39
C GLU A 178 5.39 -15.41 4.83
N LEU A 179 4.16 -15.22 4.35
CA LEU A 179 3.04 -16.07 4.74
C LEU A 179 2.99 -17.33 3.89
N ALA A 180 2.93 -18.48 4.56
CA ALA A 180 2.70 -19.79 3.94
C ALA A 180 1.21 -20.21 4.00
N ASP A 181 0.44 -19.62 4.92
CA ASP A 181 -0.98 -19.90 5.07
C ASP A 181 -1.81 -19.15 4.03
N GLY A 182 -2.33 -19.87 3.05
CA GLY A 182 -3.15 -19.32 1.97
C GLY A 182 -4.44 -18.65 2.48
N GLU A 183 -5.01 -19.13 3.59
CA GLU A 183 -6.20 -18.52 4.18
C GLU A 183 -5.90 -17.16 4.81
N ALA A 184 -4.75 -17.02 5.48
CA ALA A 184 -4.29 -15.73 5.98
C ALA A 184 -4.02 -14.75 4.83
N VAL A 185 -3.40 -15.20 3.75
CA VAL A 185 -3.18 -14.40 2.54
C VAL A 185 -4.52 -13.94 1.96
N ARG A 186 -5.48 -14.85 1.76
CA ARG A 186 -6.80 -14.53 1.23
C ARG A 186 -7.53 -13.49 2.08
N ARG A 187 -7.54 -13.66 3.41
CA ARG A 187 -8.18 -12.69 4.33
C ARG A 187 -7.58 -11.29 4.20
N LEU A 188 -6.25 -11.16 4.19
CA LEU A 188 -5.58 -9.88 4.02
C LEU A 188 -5.92 -9.21 2.67
N LEU A 189 -5.86 -9.96 1.58
CA LEU A 189 -6.16 -9.45 0.25
C LEU A 189 -7.62 -9.03 0.12
N THR A 190 -8.56 -9.84 0.63
CA THR A 190 -9.99 -9.53 0.62
C THR A 190 -10.29 -8.27 1.45
N GLU A 191 -9.69 -8.14 2.65
CA GLU A 191 -9.87 -6.96 3.49
C GLU A 191 -9.37 -5.70 2.81
N ALA A 192 -8.26 -5.76 2.08
CA ALA A 192 -7.70 -4.63 1.36
C ALA A 192 -8.72 -4.00 0.39
N VAL A 193 -9.48 -4.82 -0.31
CA VAL A 193 -10.48 -4.37 -1.28
C VAL A 193 -11.80 -4.00 -0.63
N ARG A 194 -12.32 -4.84 0.27
CA ARG A 194 -13.56 -4.57 1.01
C ARG A 194 -13.46 -3.33 1.89
N GLY A 195 -12.32 -3.14 2.54
CA GLY A 195 -12.03 -1.95 3.34
C GLY A 195 -11.76 -0.69 2.51
N GLY A 196 -11.66 -0.81 1.19
CA GLY A 196 -11.35 0.33 0.30
C GLY A 196 -9.94 0.87 0.45
N HIS A 197 -9.03 0.09 1.05
CA HIS A 197 -7.64 0.52 1.26
C HIS A 197 -6.86 0.65 -0.05
N CYS A 198 -7.16 -0.18 -1.04
CA CYS A 198 -6.55 -0.10 -2.36
C CYS A 198 -7.38 -0.85 -3.42
N GLU A 199 -7.05 -0.61 -4.69
CA GLU A 199 -7.63 -1.33 -5.82
C GLU A 199 -6.93 -2.69 -6.02
N PRO A 200 -7.65 -3.73 -6.47
CA PRO A 200 -7.07 -5.05 -6.77
C PRO A 200 -5.86 -4.99 -7.68
N ALA A 201 -5.91 -4.15 -8.71
CA ALA A 201 -4.85 -3.94 -9.67
C ALA A 201 -3.52 -3.51 -9.04
N ALA A 202 -3.56 -2.62 -8.05
CA ALA A 202 -2.36 -2.16 -7.35
C ALA A 202 -1.70 -3.30 -6.57
N VAL A 203 -2.51 -4.19 -5.96
CA VAL A 203 -2.01 -5.37 -5.24
C VAL A 203 -1.39 -6.37 -6.21
N VAL A 204 -2.08 -6.70 -7.31
CA VAL A 204 -1.58 -7.63 -8.34
C VAL A 204 -0.24 -7.15 -8.90
N LYS A 205 -0.10 -5.84 -9.16
CA LYS A 205 1.14 -5.23 -9.62
C LYS A 205 2.30 -5.48 -8.65
N GLU A 206 2.11 -5.22 -7.36
CA GLU A 206 3.16 -5.42 -6.34
C GLU A 206 3.51 -6.91 -6.19
N LEU A 207 2.50 -7.81 -6.18
CA LEU A 207 2.72 -9.26 -6.11
C LEU A 207 3.50 -9.78 -7.34
N THR A 208 3.22 -9.24 -8.53
CA THR A 208 3.93 -9.54 -9.77
C THR A 208 5.39 -9.09 -9.67
N GLN A 209 5.64 -7.85 -9.24
CA GLN A 209 6.99 -7.32 -9.07
C GLN A 209 7.80 -8.12 -8.03
N ALA A 210 7.14 -8.58 -6.99
CA ALA A 210 7.71 -9.44 -5.96
C ALA A 210 7.87 -10.91 -6.41
N ARG A 211 7.43 -11.28 -7.63
CA ARG A 211 7.44 -12.64 -8.21
C ARG A 211 6.69 -13.67 -7.34
N LEU A 212 5.61 -13.27 -6.70
CA LEU A 212 4.83 -14.12 -5.79
C LEU A 212 3.73 -14.91 -6.51
N LEU A 213 3.36 -14.53 -7.73
CA LEU A 213 2.33 -15.22 -8.52
C LEU A 213 2.74 -16.63 -9.00
N GLY A 214 3.96 -17.08 -8.72
CA GLY A 214 4.36 -18.48 -8.91
C GLY A 214 3.91 -19.42 -7.78
N ARG A 215 3.33 -18.90 -6.69
CA ARG A 215 2.87 -19.69 -5.54
C ARG A 215 1.37 -19.97 -5.69
N ALA A 216 0.95 -21.25 -5.71
CA ALA A 216 -0.46 -21.62 -5.92
C ALA A 216 -1.44 -20.92 -4.97
N HIS A 217 -1.16 -20.91 -3.66
CA HIS A 217 -2.01 -20.26 -2.66
C HIS A 217 -2.13 -18.74 -2.84
N VAL A 218 -1.12 -18.10 -3.47
CA VAL A 218 -1.17 -16.66 -3.79
C VAL A 218 -2.05 -16.43 -5.03
N VAL A 219 -1.95 -17.29 -6.04
CA VAL A 219 -2.80 -17.24 -7.23
C VAL A 219 -4.27 -17.37 -6.85
N ASP A 220 -4.61 -18.37 -6.00
CA ASP A 220 -5.98 -18.60 -5.53
C ASP A 220 -6.51 -17.37 -4.76
N ALA A 221 -5.69 -16.77 -3.90
CA ALA A 221 -6.04 -15.57 -3.16
C ALA A 221 -6.23 -14.36 -4.08
N VAL A 222 -5.42 -14.22 -5.15
CA VAL A 222 -5.55 -13.16 -6.16
C VAL A 222 -6.83 -13.34 -6.97
N ASN A 223 -7.18 -14.57 -7.38
CA ASN A 223 -8.43 -14.83 -8.07
C ASN A 223 -9.63 -14.42 -7.20
N SER A 224 -9.61 -14.74 -5.91
CA SER A 224 -10.63 -14.30 -4.96
C SER A 224 -10.69 -12.78 -4.82
N LEU A 225 -9.53 -12.11 -4.78
CA LEU A 225 -9.41 -10.65 -4.74
C LEU A 225 -10.05 -9.98 -5.96
N LEU A 226 -9.77 -10.49 -7.16
CA LEU A 226 -10.29 -9.94 -8.41
C LEU A 226 -11.81 -10.12 -8.51
N ALA A 227 -12.32 -11.31 -8.13
CA ALA A 227 -13.76 -11.58 -8.08
C ALA A 227 -14.47 -10.63 -7.09
N GLU A 228 -13.91 -10.41 -5.90
CA GLU A 228 -14.43 -9.48 -4.92
C GLU A 228 -14.45 -8.03 -5.43
N GLY A 229 -13.36 -7.60 -6.07
CA GLY A 229 -13.27 -6.26 -6.66
C GLY A 229 -14.32 -6.01 -7.72
N ARG A 230 -14.60 -7.01 -8.56
CA ARG A 230 -15.65 -6.95 -9.58
C ARG A 230 -17.04 -6.87 -8.94
N ALA A 231 -17.36 -7.73 -7.98
CA ALA A 231 -18.65 -7.73 -7.30
C ALA A 231 -18.94 -6.40 -6.59
N LEU A 232 -17.93 -5.79 -5.98
CA LEU A 232 -18.05 -4.47 -5.36
C LEU A 232 -18.30 -3.35 -6.41
N ALA A 233 -17.66 -3.43 -7.56
CA ALA A 233 -17.89 -2.47 -8.64
C ALA A 233 -19.30 -2.58 -9.22
N GLU A 234 -19.77 -3.80 -9.44
CA GLU A 234 -21.16 -4.08 -9.88
C GLU A 234 -22.17 -3.55 -8.84
N THR A 235 -21.98 -3.84 -7.56
CA THR A 235 -22.84 -3.32 -6.49
C THR A 235 -22.90 -1.79 -6.47
N ARG A 236 -21.77 -1.11 -6.69
CA ARG A 236 -21.72 0.35 -6.76
C ARG A 236 -22.41 0.88 -8.01
N LEU A 237 -22.31 0.19 -9.16
CA LEU A 237 -23.00 0.55 -10.38
C LEU A 237 -24.51 0.44 -10.21
N TYR A 238 -25.03 -0.65 -9.63
CA TYR A 238 -26.46 -0.79 -9.29
C TYR A 238 -26.93 0.34 -8.36
N ARG A 239 -26.14 0.63 -7.32
CA ARG A 239 -26.45 1.71 -6.39
C ARG A 239 -26.53 3.06 -7.10
N MET A 240 -25.56 3.36 -7.99
CA MET A 240 -25.50 4.59 -8.75
C MET A 240 -26.75 4.78 -9.62
N VAL A 241 -27.16 3.76 -10.38
CA VAL A 241 -28.36 3.82 -11.23
C VAL A 241 -29.58 4.19 -10.40
N ARG A 242 -29.76 3.56 -9.24
CA ARG A 242 -30.91 3.78 -8.36
C ARG A 242 -30.85 5.14 -7.63
N GLU A 243 -29.70 5.51 -7.05
CA GLU A 243 -29.57 6.74 -6.24
C GLU A 243 -29.66 8.00 -7.10
N TYR A 244 -29.20 7.94 -8.35
CA TYR A 244 -29.21 9.09 -9.26
C TYR A 244 -30.39 9.08 -10.24
N GLY A 245 -31.35 8.17 -10.08
CA GLY A 245 -32.56 8.12 -10.87
C GLY A 245 -32.31 7.90 -12.35
N LEU A 246 -31.30 7.12 -12.72
CA LEU A 246 -31.11 6.71 -14.11
C LEU A 246 -32.17 5.68 -14.51
N PRO A 247 -32.57 5.60 -15.79
CA PRO A 247 -33.46 4.54 -16.27
C PRO A 247 -32.88 3.16 -15.94
N GLU A 248 -33.71 2.18 -15.64
CA GLU A 248 -33.25 0.81 -15.33
C GLU A 248 -32.69 0.15 -16.59
N PRO A 249 -31.42 -0.27 -16.62
CA PRO A 249 -30.84 -0.98 -17.75
C PRO A 249 -31.14 -2.48 -17.70
N VAL A 250 -30.82 -3.17 -18.78
CA VAL A 250 -30.65 -4.63 -18.76
C VAL A 250 -29.24 -4.93 -18.25
N TRP A 251 -29.13 -5.74 -17.19
CA TRP A 251 -27.89 -6.01 -16.48
C TRP A 251 -27.17 -7.25 -16.98
N ASN A 252 -25.84 -7.21 -17.01
CA ASN A 252 -24.95 -8.36 -17.28
C ASN A 252 -25.38 -9.14 -18.54
N VAL A 253 -25.33 -8.50 -19.70
CA VAL A 253 -25.81 -9.09 -20.96
C VAL A 253 -24.72 -9.25 -21.98
N ASP A 254 -24.90 -10.25 -22.83
CA ASP A 254 -24.17 -10.46 -24.07
C ASP A 254 -24.93 -9.86 -25.25
N LEU A 255 -24.24 -9.05 -26.05
CA LEU A 255 -24.78 -8.45 -27.24
C LEU A 255 -24.42 -9.29 -28.48
N ARG A 256 -25.39 -9.53 -29.37
CA ARG A 256 -25.21 -10.25 -30.65
C ARG A 256 -25.94 -9.57 -31.78
N LEU A 257 -25.42 -9.71 -32.98
CA LEU A 257 -26.22 -9.39 -34.19
C LEU A 257 -27.19 -10.55 -34.51
N PRO A 258 -28.39 -10.27 -35.02
CA PRO A 258 -29.34 -11.32 -35.41
C PRO A 258 -28.70 -12.27 -36.45
N GLY A 259 -28.56 -13.54 -36.08
CA GLY A 259 -27.90 -14.52 -36.94
C GLY A 259 -26.41 -14.28 -37.19
N GLY A 260 -25.81 -13.32 -36.48
CA GLY A 260 -24.42 -12.86 -36.65
C GLY A 260 -23.50 -13.12 -35.48
N PRO A 261 -22.30 -12.52 -35.49
CA PRO A 261 -21.28 -12.71 -34.49
C PRO A 261 -21.70 -12.18 -33.11
N HIS A 262 -21.08 -12.72 -32.08
CA HIS A 262 -21.08 -12.22 -30.72
C HIS A 262 -20.30 -10.89 -30.65
N LEU A 263 -20.92 -9.85 -30.10
CA LEU A 263 -20.34 -8.51 -30.00
C LEU A 263 -19.59 -8.29 -28.69
N GLY A 264 -19.89 -9.09 -27.69
CA GLY A 264 -19.28 -9.10 -26.35
C GLY A 264 -20.27 -8.80 -25.23
N GLY A 265 -19.84 -9.07 -24.00
CA GLY A 265 -20.63 -8.81 -22.79
C GLY A 265 -20.47 -7.38 -22.30
N VAL A 266 -21.55 -6.81 -21.75
CA VAL A 266 -21.57 -5.49 -21.09
C VAL A 266 -22.24 -5.60 -19.72
N ASP A 267 -21.88 -4.73 -18.79
CA ASP A 267 -22.36 -4.79 -17.40
C ASP A 267 -23.73 -4.15 -17.23
N ALA A 268 -24.05 -3.11 -18.04
CA ALA A 268 -25.39 -2.53 -18.15
C ALA A 268 -25.65 -2.09 -19.58
N TYR A 269 -26.90 -2.24 -20.06
CA TYR A 269 -27.30 -1.86 -21.41
C TYR A 269 -28.69 -1.24 -21.42
N TRP A 270 -28.85 -0.09 -22.10
CA TRP A 270 -30.10 0.55 -22.37
C TRP A 270 -30.46 0.34 -23.86
N PRO A 271 -31.37 -0.59 -24.16
CA PRO A 271 -31.65 -0.99 -25.54
C PRO A 271 -32.25 0.14 -26.37
N GLU A 272 -33.11 0.96 -25.78
CA GLU A 272 -33.82 2.07 -26.48
C GLU A 272 -32.85 3.17 -26.92
N GLN A 273 -31.83 3.45 -26.08
CA GLN A 273 -30.84 4.48 -26.34
C GLN A 273 -29.57 3.90 -26.99
N ALA A 274 -29.44 2.58 -27.09
CA ALA A 274 -28.23 1.91 -27.53
C ALA A 274 -26.99 2.40 -26.76
N VAL A 275 -27.11 2.53 -25.45
CA VAL A 275 -25.99 2.89 -24.52
C VAL A 275 -25.59 1.68 -23.72
N ALA A 276 -24.31 1.39 -23.68
CA ALA A 276 -23.71 0.31 -22.88
C ALA A 276 -22.73 0.88 -21.85
N VAL A 277 -22.68 0.25 -20.67
CA VAL A 277 -21.67 0.49 -19.65
C VAL A 277 -20.80 -0.74 -19.48
N GLU A 278 -19.50 -0.55 -19.48
CA GLU A 278 -18.50 -1.55 -19.13
C GLU A 278 -17.71 -1.15 -17.90
N LEU A 279 -17.65 -2.05 -16.92
CA LEU A 279 -16.76 -1.92 -15.76
C LEU A 279 -15.35 -2.35 -16.14
N ASP A 280 -14.46 -1.39 -16.23
CA ASP A 280 -13.05 -1.67 -16.44
C ASP A 280 -12.40 -2.08 -15.11
N THR A 281 -12.44 -3.37 -14.82
CA THR A 281 -11.82 -3.99 -13.64
C THR A 281 -10.39 -4.42 -13.88
N ARG A 282 -9.85 -4.19 -15.09
CA ARG A 282 -8.51 -4.60 -15.47
C ARG A 282 -7.46 -3.71 -14.81
N ALA A 283 -6.39 -4.36 -14.37
CA ALA A 283 -5.22 -3.68 -13.85
C ALA A 283 -4.47 -3.02 -15.03
N HIS A 284 -4.57 -1.69 -15.17
CA HIS A 284 -3.66 -0.95 -16.04
C HIS A 284 -2.23 -1.16 -15.54
N ARG A 285 -1.43 -1.91 -16.29
CA ARG A 285 -0.01 -2.11 -16.02
C ARG A 285 0.80 -1.19 -16.94
N PRO A 286 1.46 -0.14 -16.43
CA PRO A 286 2.45 0.57 -17.22
C PRO A 286 3.66 -0.36 -17.44
N GLY A 287 3.93 -0.75 -18.67
CA GLY A 287 5.09 -1.56 -19.06
C GLY A 287 4.82 -3.05 -19.30
N ASP A 288 3.62 -3.40 -19.66
CA ASP A 288 3.18 -4.78 -19.89
C ASP A 288 3.71 -5.39 -21.21
N ARG A 289 3.84 -6.72 -21.18
CA ARG A 289 4.38 -7.62 -22.22
C ARG A 289 3.47 -7.69 -23.46
N PRO A 290 3.94 -8.27 -24.58
CA PRO A 290 3.15 -8.43 -25.84
C PRO A 290 1.79 -9.12 -25.68
N GLU A 291 1.59 -9.91 -24.61
CA GLU A 291 0.31 -10.57 -24.29
C GLU A 291 -0.76 -9.56 -23.88
N ASP A 292 -0.38 -8.49 -23.18
CA ASP A 292 -1.29 -7.42 -22.75
C ASP A 292 -1.66 -6.47 -23.91
N GLU A 293 -0.79 -6.34 -24.92
CA GLU A 293 -1.11 -5.63 -26.17
C GLU A 293 -2.19 -6.36 -26.98
N ALA A 294 -2.20 -7.70 -26.95
CA ALA A 294 -3.23 -8.49 -27.62
C ALA A 294 -4.61 -8.30 -26.95
N GLU A 295 -4.68 -8.35 -25.62
CA GLU A 295 -5.92 -8.11 -24.86
C GLU A 295 -6.42 -6.67 -25.01
N TRP A 296 -5.51 -5.69 -25.01
CA TRP A 296 -5.82 -4.30 -25.27
C TRP A 296 -6.36 -4.09 -26.69
N SER A 297 -5.76 -4.77 -27.67
CA SER A 297 -6.17 -4.78 -29.06
C SER A 297 -7.57 -5.37 -29.23
N GLU A 298 -7.90 -6.46 -28.51
CA GLU A 298 -9.21 -7.10 -28.55
C GLU A 298 -10.30 -6.19 -27.94
N TYR A 299 -9.99 -5.55 -26.81
CA TYR A 299 -10.87 -4.60 -26.17
C TYR A 299 -11.14 -3.37 -27.03
N THR A 300 -10.11 -2.80 -27.63
CA THR A 300 -10.25 -1.65 -28.53
C THR A 300 -11.06 -2.04 -29.76
N ARG A 301 -10.84 -3.22 -30.33
CA ARG A 301 -11.62 -3.75 -31.46
C ARG A 301 -13.09 -3.95 -31.09
N LYS A 302 -13.37 -4.50 -29.92
CA LYS A 302 -14.75 -4.67 -29.41
C LYS A 302 -15.44 -3.32 -29.31
N ARG A 303 -14.81 -2.34 -28.68
CA ARG A 303 -15.34 -0.98 -28.54
C ARG A 303 -15.62 -0.34 -29.89
N GLU A 304 -14.63 -0.32 -30.79
CA GLU A 304 -14.79 0.21 -32.15
C GLU A 304 -15.89 -0.49 -32.93
N HIS A 305 -16.08 -1.79 -32.68
CA HIS A 305 -17.12 -2.55 -33.34
C HIS A 305 -18.52 -2.15 -32.82
N LEU A 306 -18.69 -2.00 -31.50
CA LEU A 306 -19.93 -1.52 -30.90
C LEU A 306 -20.25 -0.08 -31.32
N GLU A 307 -19.24 0.81 -31.32
CA GLU A 307 -19.42 2.21 -31.76
C GLU A 307 -19.80 2.32 -33.25
N ARG A 308 -19.23 1.47 -34.12
CA ARG A 308 -19.64 1.40 -35.55
C ARG A 308 -21.05 0.92 -35.74
N LEU A 309 -21.63 0.18 -34.82
CA LEU A 309 -23.02 -0.24 -34.78
C LEU A 309 -23.94 0.79 -34.11
N GLY A 310 -23.44 1.99 -33.82
CA GLY A 310 -24.20 3.05 -33.16
C GLY A 310 -24.40 2.87 -31.66
N ILE A 311 -23.76 1.89 -31.04
CA ILE A 311 -23.82 1.67 -29.58
C ILE A 311 -22.77 2.54 -28.90
N THR A 312 -23.21 3.44 -28.04
CA THR A 312 -22.34 4.28 -27.23
C THR A 312 -21.83 3.47 -26.03
N VAL A 313 -20.52 3.28 -25.91
CA VAL A 313 -19.92 2.54 -24.79
C VAL A 313 -19.29 3.49 -23.77
N VAL A 314 -19.78 3.45 -22.54
CA VAL A 314 -19.24 4.21 -21.40
C VAL A 314 -18.40 3.30 -20.54
N HIS A 315 -17.10 3.60 -20.42
CA HIS A 315 -16.16 2.85 -19.56
C HIS A 315 -16.04 3.49 -18.21
N ILE A 316 -16.26 2.68 -17.15
CA ILE A 316 -16.21 3.14 -15.78
C ILE A 316 -15.25 2.26 -14.99
N THR A 317 -14.25 2.87 -14.36
CA THR A 317 -13.36 2.16 -13.46
C THR A 317 -13.95 2.02 -12.05
N PRO A 318 -13.64 0.95 -11.28
CA PRO A 318 -14.08 0.80 -9.89
C PRO A 318 -13.72 2.00 -9.02
N ARG A 319 -12.56 2.61 -9.28
CA ARG A 319 -12.11 3.81 -8.59
C ARG A 319 -13.04 5.01 -8.82
N ARG A 320 -13.42 5.27 -10.07
CA ARG A 320 -14.35 6.37 -10.38
C ARG A 320 -15.72 6.17 -9.75
N LEU A 321 -16.23 4.92 -9.72
CA LEU A 321 -17.47 4.60 -9.00
C LEU A 321 -17.37 4.83 -7.50
N ARG A 322 -16.18 4.69 -6.91
CA ARG A 322 -15.97 4.95 -5.49
C ARG A 322 -15.81 6.44 -5.20
N ASP A 323 -14.99 7.13 -5.98
CA ASP A 323 -14.49 8.46 -5.65
C ASP A 323 -15.35 9.60 -6.26
N THR A 324 -16.04 9.34 -7.39
CA THR A 324 -16.77 10.36 -8.16
C THR A 324 -18.06 9.79 -8.79
N MET A 325 -18.88 9.10 -8.00
CA MET A 325 -20.09 8.41 -8.47
C MET A 325 -21.08 9.36 -9.13
N ASP A 326 -21.24 10.56 -8.59
CA ASP A 326 -22.08 11.65 -9.13
C ASP A 326 -21.70 12.06 -10.55
N GLN A 327 -20.38 12.20 -10.79
CA GLN A 327 -19.86 12.53 -12.11
C GLN A 327 -20.10 11.39 -13.10
N GLN A 328 -19.92 10.12 -12.67
CA GLN A 328 -20.18 8.97 -13.53
C GLN A 328 -21.68 8.87 -13.89
N ALA A 329 -22.58 9.13 -12.95
CA ALA A 329 -24.01 9.20 -13.22
C ALA A 329 -24.36 10.30 -14.22
N THR A 330 -23.68 11.46 -14.13
CA THR A 330 -23.85 12.55 -15.08
C THR A 330 -23.37 12.15 -16.47
N VAL A 331 -22.23 11.45 -16.60
CA VAL A 331 -21.71 10.94 -17.89
C VAL A 331 -22.73 10.00 -18.54
N ILE A 332 -23.28 9.03 -17.77
CA ILE A 332 -24.30 8.12 -18.32
C ILE A 332 -25.58 8.89 -18.74
N ARG A 333 -26.05 9.79 -17.89
CA ARG A 333 -27.24 10.61 -18.23
C ARG A 333 -27.05 11.40 -19.53
N THR A 334 -25.85 12.00 -19.69
CA THR A 334 -25.53 12.74 -20.92
C THR A 334 -25.48 11.80 -22.14
N ALA A 335 -24.93 10.59 -21.98
CA ALA A 335 -24.93 9.60 -23.07
C ALA A 335 -26.35 9.15 -23.46
N LEU A 336 -27.20 8.90 -22.47
CA LEU A 336 -28.63 8.55 -22.71
C LEU A 336 -29.37 9.68 -23.43
N MET A 337 -29.25 10.93 -22.96
CA MET A 337 -29.89 12.10 -23.60
C MET A 337 -29.37 12.33 -25.01
N ALA A 338 -28.08 12.18 -25.25
CA ALA A 338 -27.47 12.34 -26.56
C ALA A 338 -27.89 11.23 -27.56
N ALA A 339 -28.38 10.11 -27.06
CA ALA A 339 -28.86 9.01 -27.87
C ALA A 339 -30.31 9.20 -28.34
N ASP A 340 -31.14 9.96 -27.60
CA ASP A 340 -32.51 10.26 -27.98
C ASP A 340 -32.61 11.09 -29.29
N ASP A 341 -31.53 11.82 -29.64
CA ASP A 341 -31.44 12.63 -30.87
C ASP A 341 -30.82 11.86 -32.06
N ARG A 342 -30.57 10.54 -31.94
CA ARG A 342 -29.93 9.72 -32.98
C ARG A 342 -30.90 8.80 -33.68
N ASP A 343 -30.55 8.42 -34.92
CA ASP A 343 -31.24 7.34 -35.61
C ASP A 343 -31.17 6.03 -34.79
N PRO A 344 -32.25 5.22 -34.78
CA PRO A 344 -32.26 3.95 -34.02
C PRO A 344 -31.08 3.08 -34.38
N ALA A 345 -30.38 2.58 -33.37
CA ALA A 345 -29.29 1.62 -33.58
C ALA A 345 -29.82 0.35 -34.28
N PRO A 346 -28.95 -0.37 -35.03
CA PRO A 346 -29.33 -1.63 -35.63
C PRO A 346 -29.82 -2.61 -34.53
N TYR A 347 -30.82 -3.41 -34.90
CA TYR A 347 -31.39 -4.41 -33.98
C TYR A 347 -30.28 -5.31 -33.41
N VAL A 348 -30.13 -5.31 -32.10
CA VAL A 348 -29.17 -6.11 -31.36
C VAL A 348 -29.94 -7.09 -30.48
N VAL A 349 -29.54 -8.38 -30.53
CA VAL A 349 -30.09 -9.40 -29.64
C VAL A 349 -29.35 -9.33 -28.30
N VAL A 350 -30.12 -9.17 -27.22
CA VAL A 350 -29.64 -9.08 -25.85
C VAL A 350 -29.88 -10.43 -25.16
N LEU A 351 -28.83 -11.08 -24.72
CA LEU A 351 -28.90 -12.39 -24.05
C LEU A 351 -28.41 -12.24 -22.61
N PRO A 352 -29.02 -12.92 -21.63
CA PRO A 352 -28.47 -13.02 -20.29
C PRO A 352 -27.07 -13.65 -20.30
N ARG A 353 -26.16 -13.14 -19.46
CA ARG A 353 -24.79 -13.65 -19.30
C ARG A 353 -24.69 -14.57 -18.10
#